data_9e27b3734d655b5af48080ab8919c3c1
#
_entry.id   9e27b3734d655b5af48080ab8919c3c1
#
_cell.length_a   1.000
_cell.length_b   1.000
_cell.length_c   1.000
_cell.angle_alpha   90.00
_cell.angle_beta   90.00
_cell.angle_gamma   90.00
#
_symmetry.space_group_name_H-M   'P 1'
#
loop_
_entity.id
_entity.type
_entity.pdbx_description
1 polymer ?
#
loop_
_entity_poly.entity_id
_entity_poly.type
_entity_poly.pdbx_seq_one_letter_code
_entity_poly.pdbx_strand_id
1 'polypeptide(L)'
;MALGAGIAVPAQAFAADTGQQQRVVELVNEQRANAGCGPVTADQRLAEAATGHSSDMATRGYFSHTTPEGVTFDQRIKKAGHPSPGAENIAQGQRSAEQVMDAWMKSDGHKRNILNCSLKSIGVGIDDGGSTWTQDFGY
;
A
#
# COMPACT_ATOMS: atom_id res chain seq x y z
N MET A 1 -27.84 -5.00 26.52
CA MET A 1 -27.49 -4.55 26.32
C MET A 1 -26.59 -3.96 25.50
N ALA A 2 -26.56 -3.12 25.20
CA ALA A 2 -25.89 -2.35 24.27
C ALA A 2 -24.46 -2.36 24.26
N LEU A 3 -23.96 -3.15 24.95
CA LEU A 3 -22.67 -3.16 25.01
C LEU A 3 -21.95 -3.29 23.82
N GLY A 4 -22.32 -4.03 22.96
CA GLY A 4 -21.53 -4.33 21.79
C GLY A 4 -21.39 -3.19 20.84
N ALA A 5 -22.27 -2.27 20.93
CA ALA A 5 -22.26 -1.16 20.01
C ALA A 5 -20.96 -0.36 20.06
N GLY A 6 -20.43 -0.19 21.25
CA GLY A 6 -19.21 0.58 21.37
C GLY A 6 -18.03 -0.07 20.71
N ILE A 7 -18.03 -1.39 20.59
CA ILE A 7 -16.92 -2.09 20.00
C ILE A 7 -16.94 -1.96 18.50
N ALA A 8 -18.09 -1.93 17.91
CA ALA A 8 -18.20 -1.85 16.47
C ALA A 8 -17.70 -0.53 15.91
N VAL A 9 -17.79 0.56 16.67
CA VAL A 9 -17.44 1.87 16.14
C VAL A 9 -15.98 1.98 15.68
N PRO A 10 -15.00 1.63 16.49
CA PRO A 10 -13.61 1.71 16.02
C PRO A 10 -13.35 0.82 14.81
N ALA A 11 -13.95 -0.35 14.79
CA ALA A 11 -13.75 -1.25 13.66
C ALA A 11 -14.35 -0.67 12.39
N GLN A 12 -15.49 0.00 12.49
CA GLN A 12 -16.10 0.62 11.34
C GLN A 12 -15.28 1.79 10.81
N ALA A 13 -14.69 2.57 11.69
CA ALA A 13 -13.83 3.66 11.26
C ALA A 13 -12.64 3.15 10.48
N PHE A 14 -12.03 2.05 10.93
CA PHE A 14 -10.96 1.46 10.17
C PHE A 14 -11.44 0.94 8.84
N ALA A 15 -12.57 0.29 8.80
CA ALA A 15 -13.09 -0.26 7.56
C ALA A 15 -13.30 0.83 6.51
N ALA A 16 -13.71 2.02 6.91
CA ALA A 16 -13.91 3.11 5.98
C ALA A 16 -12.60 3.54 5.31
N ASP A 17 -11.51 3.59 6.09
CA ASP A 17 -10.22 3.98 5.55
C ASP A 17 -9.56 2.86 4.78
N THR A 18 -9.83 1.61 5.12
CA THR A 18 -9.18 0.46 4.48
C THR A 18 -9.89 0.00 3.22
N GLY A 19 -11.07 0.53 2.89
CA GLY A 19 -11.82 0.10 1.71
C GLY A 19 -11.03 0.24 0.42
N GLN A 20 -10.39 1.38 0.21
CA GLN A 20 -9.58 1.63 -0.97
C GLN A 20 -8.32 0.77 -0.98
N GLN A 21 -7.67 0.62 0.18
CA GLN A 21 -6.48 -0.21 0.29
C GLN A 21 -6.79 -1.68 -0.02
N GLN A 22 -7.90 -2.19 0.53
CA GLN A 22 -8.32 -3.55 0.22
C GLN A 22 -8.61 -3.73 -1.25
N ARG A 23 -9.23 -2.75 -1.89
CA ARG A 23 -9.53 -2.81 -3.31
C ARG A 23 -8.26 -2.88 -4.14
N VAL A 24 -7.22 -2.14 -3.76
CA VAL A 24 -5.92 -2.22 -4.44
C VAL A 24 -5.36 -3.64 -4.32
N VAL A 25 -5.42 -4.24 -3.13
CA VAL A 25 -4.93 -5.62 -2.93
C VAL A 25 -5.68 -6.59 -3.85
N GLU A 26 -7.00 -6.46 -3.95
CA GLU A 26 -7.80 -7.30 -4.83
C GLU A 26 -7.38 -7.14 -6.29
N LEU A 27 -7.20 -5.89 -6.73
CA LEU A 27 -6.80 -5.61 -8.11
C LEU A 27 -5.39 -6.11 -8.42
N VAL A 28 -4.47 -5.99 -7.47
CA VAL A 28 -3.13 -6.56 -7.60
C VAL A 28 -3.22 -8.06 -7.80
N ASN A 29 -4.01 -8.74 -6.98
CA ASN A 29 -4.11 -10.19 -7.07
C ASN A 29 -4.82 -10.67 -8.33
N GLU A 30 -5.75 -9.87 -8.89
CA GLU A 30 -6.33 -10.16 -10.19
C GLU A 30 -5.25 -10.13 -11.28
N GLN A 31 -4.40 -9.10 -11.29
CA GLN A 31 -3.33 -8.99 -12.26
C GLN A 31 -2.30 -10.11 -12.11
N ARG A 32 -1.97 -10.45 -10.87
CA ARG A 32 -1.02 -11.53 -10.58
C ARG A 32 -1.56 -12.88 -11.04
N ALA A 33 -2.83 -13.15 -10.80
CA ALA A 33 -3.46 -14.39 -11.25
C ALA A 33 -3.42 -14.52 -12.78
N ASN A 34 -3.71 -13.41 -13.48
CA ASN A 34 -3.65 -13.40 -14.94
C ASN A 34 -2.24 -13.65 -15.45
N ALA A 35 -1.23 -13.31 -14.70
CA ALA A 35 0.17 -13.50 -15.07
C ALA A 35 0.76 -14.82 -14.56
N GLY A 36 -0.02 -15.60 -13.83
CA GLY A 36 0.45 -16.89 -13.31
C GLY A 36 1.18 -16.81 -11.98
N CYS A 37 1.11 -15.67 -11.28
CA CYS A 37 1.70 -15.53 -9.94
C CYS A 37 0.69 -15.91 -8.87
N GLY A 38 1.17 -16.43 -7.73
CA GLY A 38 0.33 -16.59 -6.56
C GLY A 38 -0.05 -15.24 -5.97
N PRO A 39 -1.09 -15.21 -5.13
CA PRO A 39 -1.54 -13.96 -4.52
C PRO A 39 -0.56 -13.44 -3.48
N VAL A 40 -0.57 -12.13 -3.25
CA VAL A 40 0.09 -11.51 -2.10
C VAL A 40 -0.93 -11.34 -0.99
N THR A 41 -0.48 -11.51 0.26
CA THR A 41 -1.33 -11.42 1.44
C THR A 41 -1.11 -10.07 2.12
N ALA A 42 -2.20 -9.42 2.52
CA ALA A 42 -2.11 -8.15 3.23
C ALA A 42 -1.35 -8.32 4.54
N ASP A 43 -0.43 -7.41 4.81
CA ASP A 43 0.42 -7.43 6.00
C ASP A 43 0.34 -6.06 6.69
N GLN A 44 -0.04 -6.06 7.96
CA GLN A 44 -0.23 -4.83 8.73
C GLN A 44 1.04 -3.98 8.81
N ARG A 45 2.20 -4.62 8.93
CA ARG A 45 3.48 -3.90 9.03
C ARG A 45 3.80 -3.16 7.73
N LEU A 46 3.53 -3.79 6.60
CA LEU A 46 3.69 -3.14 5.30
C LEU A 46 2.68 -2.02 5.11
N ALA A 47 1.44 -2.21 5.57
CA ALA A 47 0.42 -1.17 5.49
C ALA A 47 0.81 0.05 6.33
N GLU A 48 1.39 -0.16 7.50
CA GLU A 48 1.86 0.93 8.35
C GLU A 48 3.00 1.70 7.70
N ALA A 49 3.97 0.99 7.13
CA ALA A 49 5.08 1.63 6.42
C ALA A 49 4.58 2.44 5.22
N ALA A 50 3.66 1.86 4.45
CA ALA A 50 3.10 2.50 3.26
C ALA A 50 2.28 3.74 3.63
N THR A 51 1.42 3.63 4.63
CA THR A 51 0.58 4.75 5.07
C THR A 51 1.44 5.89 5.61
N GLY A 52 2.45 5.57 6.40
CA GLY A 52 3.37 6.57 6.93
C GLY A 52 4.09 7.32 5.82
N HIS A 53 4.51 6.62 4.79
CA HIS A 53 5.21 7.27 3.66
C HIS A 53 4.27 8.15 2.83
N SER A 54 3.06 7.68 2.54
CA SER A 54 2.08 8.49 1.82
C SER A 54 1.74 9.76 2.59
N SER A 55 1.53 9.64 3.90
CA SER A 55 1.26 10.79 4.76
C SER A 55 2.44 11.76 4.78
N ASP A 56 3.66 11.25 4.86
CA ASP A 56 4.86 12.07 4.89
C ASP A 56 5.05 12.82 3.58
N MET A 57 4.90 12.14 2.45
CA MET A 57 5.00 12.79 1.14
C MET A 57 3.97 13.92 1.00
N ALA A 58 2.72 13.66 1.38
CA ALA A 58 1.66 14.64 1.27
C ALA A 58 1.87 15.83 2.21
N THR A 59 2.26 15.57 3.45
CA THR A 59 2.42 16.61 4.46
C THR A 59 3.65 17.47 4.21
N ARG A 60 4.76 16.87 3.81
CA ARG A 60 6.02 17.61 3.62
C ARG A 60 6.25 18.03 2.17
N GLY A 61 5.34 17.69 1.26
CA GLY A 61 5.37 18.21 -0.10
C GLY A 61 6.50 17.66 -0.95
N TYR A 62 6.78 16.36 -0.87
CA TYR A 62 7.72 15.71 -1.78
C TYR A 62 7.11 14.43 -2.36
N PHE A 63 7.69 13.93 -3.44
CA PHE A 63 7.26 12.70 -4.08
C PHE A 63 8.49 11.90 -4.48
N SER A 64 8.86 10.93 -3.66
CA SER A 64 10.07 10.13 -3.84
C SER A 64 10.00 8.86 -2.99
N HIS A 65 10.69 7.83 -3.41
CA HIS A 65 10.85 6.62 -2.60
C HIS A 65 11.71 6.89 -1.36
N THR A 66 12.59 7.87 -1.41
CA THR A 66 13.52 8.19 -0.32
C THR A 66 13.08 9.50 0.32
N THR A 67 13.05 9.54 1.66
CA THR A 67 12.65 10.75 2.38
C THR A 67 13.72 11.84 2.24
N PRO A 68 13.37 13.11 2.53
CA PRO A 68 14.37 14.17 2.51
C PRO A 68 15.59 13.90 3.38
N GLU A 69 15.46 13.11 4.46
CA GLU A 69 16.56 12.72 5.33
C GLU A 69 17.35 11.53 4.81
N GLY A 70 16.97 10.95 3.69
CA GLY A 70 17.68 9.82 3.11
C GLY A 70 17.20 8.43 3.58
N VAL A 71 16.02 8.36 4.19
CA VAL A 71 15.46 7.07 4.62
C VAL A 71 14.84 6.37 3.41
N THR A 72 15.26 5.13 3.16
CA THR A 72 14.82 4.34 2.00
C THR A 72 13.59 3.49 2.34
N PHE A 73 12.93 2.92 1.31
CA PHE A 73 11.73 2.14 1.55
C PHE A 73 12.02 0.87 2.36
N ASP A 74 13.15 0.24 2.10
CA ASP A 74 13.52 -0.97 2.84
C ASP A 74 13.77 -0.67 4.32
N GLN A 75 14.35 0.49 4.62
CA GLN A 75 14.52 0.91 6.01
C GLN A 75 13.18 1.17 6.69
N ARG A 76 12.22 1.77 5.98
CA ARG A 76 10.89 2.02 6.54
C ARG A 76 10.15 0.72 6.83
N ILE A 77 10.23 -0.24 5.91
CA ILE A 77 9.57 -1.52 6.05
C ILE A 77 10.17 -2.30 7.24
N LYS A 78 11.50 -2.33 7.35
CA LYS A 78 12.15 -3.00 8.47
C LYS A 78 11.80 -2.34 9.80
N LYS A 79 11.75 -1.02 9.84
CA LYS A 79 11.41 -0.29 11.05
C LYS A 79 9.98 -0.61 11.49
N ALA A 80 9.08 -0.86 10.55
CA ALA A 80 7.71 -1.26 10.85
C ALA A 80 7.61 -2.72 11.30
N GLY A 81 8.70 -3.47 11.23
CA GLY A 81 8.77 -4.83 11.75
C GLY A 81 8.76 -5.95 10.72
N HIS A 82 8.70 -5.62 9.43
CA HIS A 82 8.73 -6.64 8.39
C HIS A 82 10.18 -6.95 8.00
N PRO A 83 10.61 -8.21 8.10
CA PRO A 83 12.03 -8.54 7.93
C PRO A 83 12.54 -8.60 6.49
N SER A 84 11.64 -8.65 5.49
CA SER A 84 12.02 -8.95 4.11
C SER A 84 11.41 -7.97 3.11
N PRO A 85 11.89 -6.72 3.09
CA PRO A 85 11.39 -5.74 2.11
C PRO A 85 11.63 -6.22 0.69
N GLY A 86 10.66 -6.01 -0.19
CA GLY A 86 10.76 -6.49 -1.57
C GLY A 86 10.72 -5.41 -2.62
N ALA A 87 9.71 -4.55 -2.61
CA ALA A 87 9.54 -3.51 -3.62
C ALA A 87 8.57 -2.45 -3.12
N GLU A 88 8.57 -1.30 -3.82
CA GLU A 88 7.63 -0.22 -3.52
C GLU A 88 7.17 0.43 -4.80
N ASN A 89 5.87 0.72 -4.89
CA ASN A 89 5.28 1.60 -5.90
C ASN A 89 4.67 2.81 -5.22
N ILE A 90 4.85 3.99 -5.80
CA ILE A 90 4.21 5.22 -5.31
C ILE A 90 3.47 5.89 -6.46
N ALA A 91 2.45 6.69 -6.12
CA ALA A 91 1.69 7.46 -7.09
C ALA A 91 1.03 8.65 -6.42
N GLN A 92 0.72 9.69 -7.20
CA GLN A 92 -0.05 10.82 -6.67
C GLN A 92 -0.99 11.36 -7.73
N GLY A 93 -2.15 11.84 -7.29
CA GLY A 93 -3.16 12.41 -8.16
C GLY A 93 -4.36 11.51 -8.39
N GLN A 94 -4.25 10.22 -8.17
CA GLN A 94 -5.35 9.29 -8.38
C GLN A 94 -6.31 9.34 -7.20
N ARG A 95 -7.61 9.19 -7.49
CA ARG A 95 -8.65 9.33 -6.47
C ARG A 95 -9.38 8.02 -6.18
N SER A 96 -8.96 6.92 -6.77
CA SER A 96 -9.57 5.62 -6.53
C SER A 96 -8.57 4.50 -6.72
N ALA A 97 -8.86 3.35 -6.14
CA ALA A 97 -8.06 2.14 -6.30
C ALA A 97 -7.90 1.76 -7.77
N GLU A 98 -8.99 1.86 -8.53
CA GLU A 98 -8.96 1.54 -9.96
C GLU A 98 -8.04 2.48 -10.73
N GLN A 99 -8.09 3.77 -10.42
CA GLN A 99 -7.23 4.75 -11.09
C GLN A 99 -5.76 4.51 -10.80
N VAL A 100 -5.41 4.23 -9.54
CA VAL A 100 -4.00 4.05 -9.19
C VAL A 100 -3.47 2.74 -9.77
N MET A 101 -4.27 1.68 -9.77
CA MET A 101 -3.85 0.42 -10.38
C MET A 101 -3.65 0.57 -11.88
N ASP A 102 -4.54 1.29 -12.55
CA ASP A 102 -4.39 1.55 -13.98
C ASP A 102 -3.08 2.30 -14.26
N ALA A 103 -2.77 3.31 -13.46
CA ALA A 103 -1.53 4.06 -13.61
C ALA A 103 -0.30 3.17 -13.41
N TRP A 104 -0.29 2.36 -12.37
CA TRP A 104 0.85 1.48 -12.10
C TRP A 104 1.02 0.43 -13.20
N MET A 105 -0.07 -0.16 -13.68
CA MET A 105 0.02 -1.21 -14.69
C MET A 105 0.44 -0.69 -16.07
N LYS A 106 0.31 0.61 -16.30
CA LYS A 106 0.76 1.24 -17.56
C LYS A 106 2.22 1.67 -17.53
N SER A 107 2.90 1.49 -16.41
CA SER A 107 4.31 1.86 -16.25
C SER A 107 5.13 0.60 -16.03
N ASP A 108 6.11 0.34 -16.89
CA ASP A 108 6.87 -0.90 -16.87
C ASP A 108 7.52 -1.21 -15.51
N GLY A 109 8.09 -0.21 -14.87
CA GLY A 109 8.74 -0.40 -13.58
C GLY A 109 7.77 -0.79 -12.47
N HIS A 110 6.64 -0.10 -12.40
CA HIS A 110 5.61 -0.38 -11.41
C HIS A 110 4.96 -1.74 -11.67
N LYS A 111 4.67 -2.02 -12.94
CA LYS A 111 4.08 -3.31 -13.35
C LYS A 111 5.00 -4.47 -12.99
N ARG A 112 6.32 -4.30 -13.19
CA ARG A 112 7.28 -5.34 -12.83
C ARG A 112 7.22 -5.70 -11.36
N ASN A 113 7.05 -4.70 -10.48
CA ASN A 113 6.91 -4.96 -9.06
C ASN A 113 5.65 -5.77 -8.77
N ILE A 114 4.52 -5.36 -9.34
CA ILE A 114 3.24 -6.04 -9.12
C ILE A 114 3.30 -7.49 -9.59
N LEU A 115 3.93 -7.73 -10.72
CA LEU A 115 4.01 -9.07 -11.32
C LEU A 115 5.25 -9.87 -10.91
N ASN A 116 5.97 -9.42 -9.89
CA ASN A 116 7.08 -10.19 -9.34
C ASN A 116 6.52 -11.34 -8.51
N CYS A 117 6.58 -12.54 -9.07
CA CYS A 117 5.97 -13.72 -8.45
C CYS A 117 6.64 -14.13 -7.13
N SER A 118 7.85 -13.63 -6.86
CA SER A 118 8.55 -13.95 -5.61
C SER A 118 7.99 -13.19 -4.40
N LEU A 119 7.26 -12.12 -4.61
CA LEU A 119 6.68 -11.34 -3.51
C LEU A 119 5.51 -12.11 -2.89
N LYS A 120 5.37 -12.04 -1.57
CA LYS A 120 4.37 -12.81 -0.82
C LYS A 120 3.39 -11.95 -0.04
N SER A 121 3.76 -10.69 0.26
CA SER A 121 2.95 -9.84 1.11
C SER A 121 2.87 -8.42 0.56
N ILE A 122 1.85 -7.69 0.98
CA ILE A 122 1.57 -6.34 0.48
C ILE A 122 0.98 -5.47 1.59
N GLY A 123 1.33 -4.19 1.58
CA GLY A 123 0.62 -3.18 2.33
C GLY A 123 0.38 -1.97 1.46
N VAL A 124 -0.79 -1.36 1.59
CA VAL A 124 -1.18 -0.20 0.78
C VAL A 124 -1.52 0.95 1.72
N GLY A 125 -1.00 2.12 1.43
CA GLY A 125 -1.28 3.33 2.19
C GLY A 125 -1.75 4.47 1.31
N ILE A 126 -2.61 5.30 1.87
CA ILE A 126 -3.10 6.52 1.24
C ILE A 126 -3.02 7.62 2.28
N ASP A 127 -2.68 8.84 1.86
CA ASP A 127 -2.70 9.99 2.76
C ASP A 127 -4.15 10.42 3.08
N ASP A 128 -4.32 11.27 4.08
CA ASP A 128 -5.65 11.74 4.49
C ASP A 128 -6.37 12.52 3.39
N GLY A 129 -5.62 13.17 2.51
CA GLY A 129 -6.21 13.87 1.35
C GLY A 129 -6.69 12.93 0.27
N GLY A 130 -6.31 11.65 0.32
CA GLY A 130 -6.86 10.64 -0.56
C GLY A 130 -6.28 10.61 -1.96
N SER A 131 -5.07 11.14 -2.17
CA SER A 131 -4.49 11.17 -3.52
C SER A 131 -3.00 10.85 -3.60
N THR A 132 -2.37 10.48 -2.50
CA THR A 132 -0.96 10.06 -2.49
C THR A 132 -0.91 8.61 -2.03
N TRP A 133 -0.36 7.74 -2.86
CA TRP A 133 -0.46 6.30 -2.68
C TRP A 133 0.92 5.67 -2.51
N THR A 134 1.01 4.69 -1.64
CA THR A 134 2.19 3.85 -1.50
C THR A 134 1.75 2.39 -1.42
N GLN A 135 2.47 1.54 -2.14
CA GLN A 135 2.25 0.11 -2.14
C GLN A 135 3.59 -0.54 -1.82
N ASP A 136 3.69 -1.15 -0.66
CA ASP A 136 4.91 -1.83 -0.21
C ASP A 136 4.72 -3.33 -0.27
N PHE A 137 5.73 -4.02 -0.79
CA PHE A 137 5.72 -5.48 -0.91
C PHE A 137 6.85 -6.10 -0.10
N GLY A 138 6.61 -7.32 0.37
CA GLY A 138 7.62 -8.13 1.06
C GLY A 138 7.70 -9.54 0.48
N TYR A 139 8.85 -10.17 0.73
CA TYR A 139 9.09 -11.57 0.38
C TYR A 139 8.55 -12.53 1.42
#